data_5cefa2fd20e7d07d55cbac8468f947d2
#
_entry.id   5cefa2fd20e7d07d55cbac8468f947d2
#
_cell.length_a   1.000
_cell.length_b   1.000
_cell.length_c   1.000
_cell.angle_alpha   90.00
_cell.angle_beta   90.00
_cell.angle_gamma   90.00
#
_symmetry.space_group_name_H-M   'P 1'
#
loop_
_entity.id
_entity.type
_entity.pdbx_description
1 polymer ?
#
loop_
_entity_poly.entity_id
_entity_poly.type
_entity_poly.pdbx_seq_one_letter_code
_entity_poly.pdbx_strand_id
1 'polypeptide(L)'
;MMTKEDIIKAQKEWSEGIIRMGEISDNRESLELFVSDFLDRLYNFDDQVLFKPTKARDIQFRNDKKSAISYFIAGNDRECDEDTGFALSNWSKITFENKDIILGKEYAIAMGNYTFENNNSKVKVEFSFGYIKVSGLVKINLHHSSIPFQ
;
A
#
# COMPACT_ATOMS: atom_id res chain seq x y z
N MET A 1 1.53 -18.86 14.11
CA MET A 1 2.59 -18.86 13.09
C MET A 1 2.12 -18.14 11.82
N MET A 2 2.95 -17.31 11.26
CA MET A 2 2.63 -16.64 9.98
C MET A 2 2.60 -17.69 8.87
N THR A 3 1.59 -17.64 8.00
CA THR A 3 1.46 -18.56 6.87
C THR A 3 1.51 -17.82 5.55
N LYS A 4 1.76 -18.55 4.47
CA LYS A 4 1.73 -17.98 3.12
C LYS A 4 0.34 -17.44 2.79
N GLU A 5 -0.70 -18.13 3.23
CA GLU A 5 -2.10 -17.73 3.03
C GLU A 5 -2.40 -16.40 3.74
N ASP A 6 -1.80 -16.17 4.92
CA ASP A 6 -1.92 -14.89 5.64
C ASP A 6 -1.41 -13.74 4.77
N ILE A 7 -0.29 -13.94 4.10
CA ILE A 7 0.34 -12.93 3.25
C ILE A 7 -0.50 -12.68 2.00
N ILE A 8 -0.95 -13.74 1.33
CA ILE A 8 -1.79 -13.63 0.13
C ILE A 8 -3.09 -12.91 0.46
N LYS A 9 -3.69 -13.20 1.62
CA LYS A 9 -4.90 -12.51 2.08
C LYS A 9 -4.65 -11.02 2.31
N ALA A 10 -3.54 -10.67 2.95
CA ALA A 10 -3.18 -9.27 3.20
C ALA A 10 -2.98 -8.53 1.87
N GLN A 11 -2.32 -9.15 0.90
CA GLN A 11 -2.09 -8.58 -0.42
C GLN A 11 -3.41 -8.38 -1.18
N LYS A 12 -4.34 -9.31 -1.05
CA LYS A 12 -5.67 -9.21 -1.65
C LYS A 12 -6.45 -8.04 -1.04
N GLU A 13 -6.45 -7.93 0.29
CA GLU A 13 -7.14 -6.84 0.98
C GLU A 13 -6.54 -5.48 0.58
N TRP A 14 -5.22 -5.41 0.46
CA TRP A 14 -4.53 -4.20 0.01
C TRP A 14 -4.98 -3.81 -1.40
N SER A 15 -4.97 -4.77 -2.32
CA SER A 15 -5.36 -4.55 -3.72
C SER A 15 -6.80 -4.07 -3.83
N GLU A 16 -7.72 -4.75 -3.16
CA GLU A 16 -9.15 -4.39 -3.15
C GLU A 16 -9.36 -2.99 -2.57
N GLY A 17 -8.61 -2.65 -1.52
CA GLY A 17 -8.69 -1.33 -0.90
C GLY A 17 -8.23 -0.21 -1.81
N ILE A 18 -7.12 -0.39 -2.51
CA ILE A 18 -6.61 0.60 -3.47
C ILE A 18 -7.62 0.81 -4.61
N ILE A 19 -8.17 -0.26 -5.16
CA ILE A 19 -9.16 -0.19 -6.22
C ILE A 19 -10.41 0.55 -5.71
N ARG A 20 -10.85 0.24 -4.50
CA ARG A 20 -12.03 0.88 -3.91
C ARG A 20 -11.84 2.38 -3.73
N MET A 21 -10.65 2.83 -3.38
CA MET A 21 -10.37 4.27 -3.25
C MET A 21 -10.67 5.02 -4.54
N GLY A 22 -10.29 4.47 -5.69
CA GLY A 22 -10.61 5.06 -6.98
C GLY A 22 -12.11 5.11 -7.25
N GLU A 23 -12.83 4.05 -6.88
CA GLU A 23 -14.28 3.95 -7.10
C GLU A 23 -15.10 4.96 -6.31
N ILE A 24 -14.64 5.35 -5.12
CA ILE A 24 -15.36 6.28 -4.24
C ILE A 24 -14.74 7.68 -4.23
N SER A 25 -13.86 7.97 -5.16
CA SER A 25 -13.07 9.22 -5.16
C SER A 25 -13.90 10.50 -5.37
N ASP A 26 -15.13 10.38 -5.85
CA ASP A 26 -16.03 11.51 -6.05
C ASP A 26 -16.65 12.03 -4.74
N ASN A 27 -16.59 11.26 -3.66
CA ASN A 27 -17.04 11.68 -2.34
C ASN A 27 -15.82 11.76 -1.40
N ARG A 28 -15.26 12.96 -1.25
CA ARG A 28 -14.02 13.16 -0.50
C ARG A 28 -14.13 12.74 0.96
N GLU A 29 -15.25 13.04 1.61
CA GLU A 29 -15.46 12.68 3.02
C GLU A 29 -15.44 11.15 3.20
N SER A 30 -16.18 10.44 2.36
CA SER A 30 -16.19 8.97 2.38
C SER A 30 -14.81 8.38 2.08
N LEU A 31 -14.10 8.97 1.12
CA LEU A 31 -12.75 8.54 0.75
C LEU A 31 -11.78 8.68 1.92
N GLU A 32 -11.79 9.81 2.60
CA GLU A 32 -10.90 10.06 3.74
C GLU A 32 -11.14 9.07 4.88
N LEU A 33 -12.41 8.77 5.19
CA LEU A 33 -12.76 7.77 6.20
C LEU A 33 -12.28 6.39 5.79
N PHE A 34 -12.51 6.04 4.53
CA PHE A 34 -12.10 4.71 4.01
C PHE A 34 -10.58 4.54 4.09
N VAL A 35 -9.82 5.53 3.66
CA VAL A 35 -8.35 5.46 3.67
C VAL A 35 -7.81 5.38 5.09
N SER A 36 -8.39 6.15 6.01
CA SER A 36 -8.00 6.10 7.42
C SER A 36 -8.19 4.69 7.98
N ASP A 37 -9.34 4.07 7.74
CA ASP A 37 -9.63 2.71 8.20
C ASP A 37 -8.74 1.67 7.50
N PHE A 38 -8.50 1.83 6.21
CA PHE A 38 -7.62 0.97 5.43
C PHE A 38 -6.21 0.94 6.02
N LEU A 39 -5.67 2.12 6.34
CA LEU A 39 -4.33 2.21 6.92
C LEU A 39 -4.28 1.64 8.35
N ASP A 40 -5.29 1.92 9.15
CA ASP A 40 -5.36 1.36 10.50
C ASP A 40 -5.45 -0.17 10.48
N ARG A 41 -6.17 -0.72 9.49
CA ARG A 41 -6.36 -2.18 9.38
C ARG A 41 -5.12 -2.87 8.83
N LEU A 42 -4.46 -2.31 7.82
CA LEU A 42 -3.43 -3.00 7.06
C LEU A 42 -2.00 -2.57 7.39
N TYR A 43 -1.79 -1.38 7.96
CA TYR A 43 -0.46 -0.89 8.31
C TYR A 43 -0.32 -0.71 9.81
N ASN A 44 0.87 -0.97 10.32
CA ASN A 44 1.13 -0.90 11.77
C ASN A 44 1.62 0.48 12.22
N PHE A 45 0.93 1.55 11.78
CA PHE A 45 1.31 2.93 12.13
C PHE A 45 1.17 3.25 13.63
N ASP A 46 0.40 2.46 14.37
CA ASP A 46 0.31 2.63 15.83
C ASP A 46 1.65 2.35 16.52
N ASP A 47 2.51 1.58 15.89
CA ASP A 47 3.86 1.33 16.37
C ASP A 47 4.87 1.94 15.41
N GLN A 48 5.29 1.20 14.37
CA GLN A 48 6.28 1.71 13.43
C GLN A 48 6.11 1.07 12.06
N VAL A 49 6.19 1.90 11.01
CA VAL A 49 6.18 1.46 9.61
C VAL A 49 7.31 2.17 8.87
N LEU A 50 8.02 1.41 8.05
CA LEU A 50 8.99 1.96 7.10
C LEU A 50 8.33 1.89 5.72
N PHE A 51 8.01 3.04 5.15
CA PHE A 51 7.27 3.10 3.89
C PHE A 51 7.94 4.07 2.90
N LYS A 52 8.39 3.51 1.78
CA LYS A 52 8.91 4.27 0.64
C LYS A 52 8.06 3.91 -0.58
N PRO A 53 7.03 4.72 -0.91
CA PRO A 53 6.16 4.43 -2.05
C PRO A 53 6.85 4.69 -3.40
N THR A 54 6.21 4.19 -4.47
CA THR A 54 6.76 4.20 -5.83
C THR A 54 7.10 5.61 -6.33
N LYS A 55 6.16 6.54 -6.16
CA LYS A 55 6.25 7.87 -6.80
C LYS A 55 6.65 8.98 -5.84
N ALA A 56 7.29 8.65 -4.74
CA ALA A 56 7.79 9.66 -3.80
C ALA A 56 9.24 10.00 -4.17
N ARG A 57 9.50 11.27 -4.42
CA ARG A 57 10.80 11.77 -4.84
C ARG A 57 11.41 12.76 -3.85
N ASP A 58 10.66 13.79 -3.49
CA ASP A 58 11.16 14.86 -2.62
C ASP A 58 11.04 14.46 -1.15
N ILE A 59 9.90 13.93 -0.76
CA ILE A 59 9.69 13.33 0.54
C ILE A 59 9.48 11.83 0.31
N GLN A 60 10.58 11.09 0.34
CA GLN A 60 10.60 9.70 -0.09
C GLN A 60 9.98 8.74 0.92
N PHE A 61 10.15 9.02 2.20
CA PHE A 61 9.75 8.08 3.27
C PHE A 61 8.49 8.58 3.95
N ARG A 62 7.46 7.74 3.95
CA ARG A 62 6.13 8.06 4.46
C ARG A 62 5.82 7.21 5.68
N ASN A 63 6.64 7.41 6.74
CA ASN A 63 6.65 6.53 7.90
C ASN A 63 5.58 6.87 8.94
N ASP A 64 4.71 7.83 8.65
CA ASP A 64 3.55 8.14 9.49
C ASP A 64 2.26 8.09 8.67
N LYS A 65 1.14 7.92 9.37
CA LYS A 65 -0.17 7.75 8.73
C LYS A 65 -0.54 8.94 7.86
N LYS A 66 -0.26 10.15 8.33
CA LYS A 66 -0.65 11.39 7.64
C LYS A 66 0.03 11.51 6.28
N SER A 67 1.33 11.25 6.21
CA SER A 67 2.07 11.30 4.95
C SER A 67 1.71 10.15 4.02
N ALA A 68 1.31 8.99 4.56
CA ALA A 68 0.80 7.88 3.76
C ALA A 68 -0.56 8.21 3.14
N ILE A 69 -1.47 8.82 3.90
CA ILE A 69 -2.77 9.29 3.38
C ILE A 69 -2.54 10.25 2.21
N SER A 70 -1.63 11.21 2.39
CA SER A 70 -1.27 12.18 1.35
C SER A 70 -0.85 11.48 0.07
N TYR A 71 0.02 10.47 0.17
CA TYR A 71 0.46 9.71 -0.99
C TYR A 71 -0.70 9.05 -1.75
N PHE A 72 -1.59 8.39 -1.03
CA PHE A 72 -2.66 7.62 -1.65
C PHE A 72 -3.77 8.49 -2.25
N ILE A 73 -4.16 9.56 -1.59
CA ILE A 73 -5.34 10.34 -2.03
C ILE A 73 -5.12 11.84 -2.18
N ALA A 74 -3.91 12.33 -1.90
CA ALA A 74 -3.56 13.75 -2.05
C ALA A 74 -4.63 14.70 -1.48
N GLY A 75 -5.11 15.66 -2.27
CA GLY A 75 -6.15 16.61 -1.88
C GLY A 75 -5.59 18.00 -1.57
N ASN A 76 -6.48 18.93 -1.23
CA ASN A 76 -6.08 20.32 -0.95
C ASN A 76 -5.25 20.45 0.32
N ASP A 77 -5.44 19.55 1.27
CA ASP A 77 -4.74 19.49 2.55
C ASP A 77 -3.62 18.46 2.59
N ARG A 78 -3.14 18.04 1.42
CA ARG A 78 -2.07 17.04 1.35
C ARG A 78 -0.83 17.48 2.11
N GLU A 79 -0.18 16.52 2.72
CA GLU A 79 1.03 16.74 3.53
C GLU A 79 2.26 17.02 2.66
N CYS A 80 2.31 16.41 1.49
CA CYS A 80 3.44 16.50 0.56
C CYS A 80 2.98 17.06 -0.77
N ASP A 81 3.58 18.18 -1.19
CA ASP A 81 3.15 18.92 -2.39
C ASP A 81 3.27 18.08 -3.68
N GLU A 82 4.19 17.16 -3.73
CA GLU A 82 4.40 16.31 -4.93
C GLU A 82 3.29 15.29 -5.15
N ASP A 83 2.43 15.04 -4.16
CA ASP A 83 1.44 13.98 -4.23
C ASP A 83 0.30 14.31 -5.17
N THR A 84 -0.06 13.35 -6.00
CA THR A 84 -1.19 13.45 -6.94
C THR A 84 -2.31 12.46 -6.61
N GLY A 85 -2.10 11.58 -5.63
CA GLY A 85 -3.06 10.54 -5.25
C GLY A 85 -2.88 9.27 -6.07
N PHE A 86 -1.92 8.45 -5.66
CA PHE A 86 -1.63 7.21 -6.36
C PHE A 86 -2.86 6.32 -6.53
N ALA A 87 -3.69 6.22 -5.50
CA ALA A 87 -4.89 5.40 -5.52
C ALA A 87 -6.02 5.98 -6.37
N LEU A 88 -5.90 7.24 -6.80
CA LEU A 88 -6.93 7.93 -7.57
C LEU A 88 -6.73 7.80 -9.09
N SER A 89 -5.86 6.91 -9.52
CA SER A 89 -5.62 6.63 -10.94
C SER A 89 -6.62 5.66 -11.54
N ASN A 90 -7.72 5.39 -10.86
CA ASN A 90 -8.78 4.49 -11.30
C ASN A 90 -8.26 3.08 -11.65
N TRP A 91 -7.42 2.54 -10.77
CA TRP A 91 -6.92 1.19 -10.96
C TRP A 91 -8.09 0.21 -10.96
N SER A 92 -8.14 -0.66 -11.95
CA SER A 92 -9.19 -1.68 -12.08
C SER A 92 -8.68 -3.08 -11.75
N LYS A 93 -7.37 -3.26 -11.78
CA LYS A 93 -6.76 -4.56 -11.49
C LYS A 93 -5.37 -4.36 -10.91
N ILE A 94 -5.08 -5.07 -9.82
CA ILE A 94 -3.76 -5.10 -9.19
C ILE A 94 -3.40 -6.57 -9.00
N THR A 95 -2.28 -7.00 -9.58
CA THR A 95 -1.85 -8.39 -9.55
C THR A 95 -0.51 -8.51 -8.82
N PHE A 96 -0.49 -9.26 -7.73
CA PHE A 96 0.73 -9.57 -6.99
C PHE A 96 1.38 -10.84 -7.54
N GLU A 97 2.68 -10.78 -7.73
CA GLU A 97 3.50 -11.93 -8.08
C GLU A 97 4.66 -12.01 -7.10
N ASN A 98 4.48 -12.79 -6.03
CA ASN A 98 5.54 -12.98 -5.05
C ASN A 98 6.66 -13.81 -5.67
N LYS A 99 7.86 -13.25 -5.71
CA LYS A 99 9.03 -14.02 -6.13
C LYS A 99 9.40 -15.01 -5.05
N ASP A 100 9.38 -14.53 -3.79
CA ASP A 100 9.64 -15.40 -2.64
C ASP A 100 9.09 -14.76 -1.36
N ILE A 101 8.83 -15.59 -0.37
CA ILE A 101 8.30 -15.19 0.93
C ILE A 101 9.09 -15.91 2.02
N ILE A 102 9.62 -15.16 2.96
CA ILE A 102 10.26 -15.72 4.16
C ILE A 102 9.23 -15.65 5.29
N LEU A 103 8.95 -16.79 5.89
CA LEU A 103 7.97 -16.90 6.97
C LEU A 103 8.68 -17.07 8.32
N GLY A 104 8.37 -16.20 9.26
CA GLY A 104 8.77 -16.34 10.65
C GLY A 104 7.58 -16.77 11.51
N LYS A 105 7.76 -16.71 12.82
CA LYS A 105 6.69 -17.08 13.74
C LYS A 105 5.57 -16.03 13.71
N GLU A 106 5.92 -14.77 13.90
CA GLU A 106 4.97 -13.64 13.96
C GLU A 106 5.28 -12.59 12.90
N TYR A 107 6.10 -12.92 11.92
CA TYR A 107 6.46 -11.99 10.85
C TYR A 107 6.64 -12.72 9.52
N ALA A 108 6.64 -11.94 8.43
CA ALA A 108 7.01 -12.43 7.11
C ALA A 108 7.61 -11.30 6.29
N ILE A 109 8.43 -11.66 5.33
CA ILE A 109 9.00 -10.72 4.36
C ILE A 109 8.72 -11.29 2.98
N ALA A 110 8.16 -10.46 2.10
CA ALA A 110 7.83 -10.86 0.73
C ALA A 110 8.44 -9.88 -0.26
N MET A 111 8.90 -10.40 -1.38
CA MET A 111 9.46 -9.59 -2.46
C MET A 111 8.98 -10.13 -3.80
N GLY A 112 8.69 -9.21 -4.72
CA GLY A 112 8.24 -9.59 -6.05
C GLY A 112 7.80 -8.37 -6.85
N ASN A 113 6.85 -8.60 -7.75
CA ASN A 113 6.25 -7.55 -8.56
C ASN A 113 4.77 -7.44 -8.28
N TYR A 114 4.24 -6.24 -8.39
CA TYR A 114 2.80 -6.04 -8.53
C TYR A 114 2.55 -5.14 -9.74
N THR A 115 1.48 -5.44 -10.45
CA THR A 115 1.14 -4.75 -11.69
C THR A 115 -0.18 -4.02 -11.48
N PHE A 116 -0.20 -2.75 -11.83
CA PHE A 116 -1.36 -1.87 -11.70
C PHE A 116 -1.91 -1.58 -13.09
N GLU A 117 -3.19 -1.86 -13.29
CA GLU A 117 -3.83 -1.68 -14.58
C GLU A 117 -5.06 -0.79 -14.48
N ASN A 118 -5.20 0.13 -15.42
CA ASN A 118 -6.42 0.89 -15.67
C ASN A 118 -6.67 0.95 -17.17
N ASN A 119 -7.66 1.74 -17.62
CA ASN A 119 -8.03 1.81 -19.03
C ASN A 119 -6.90 2.33 -19.93
N ASN A 120 -5.94 3.08 -19.36
CA ASN A 120 -4.93 3.80 -20.12
C ASN A 120 -3.52 3.25 -19.95
N SER A 121 -3.28 2.46 -18.91
CA SER A 121 -1.90 2.05 -18.59
C SER A 121 -1.84 0.72 -17.86
N LYS A 122 -0.65 0.12 -17.94
CA LYS A 122 -0.28 -1.08 -17.19
C LYS A 122 1.13 -0.86 -16.68
N VAL A 123 1.30 -0.78 -15.37
CA VAL A 123 2.56 -0.44 -14.74
C VAL A 123 3.03 -1.59 -13.86
N LYS A 124 4.20 -2.11 -14.18
CA LYS A 124 4.85 -3.16 -13.38
C LYS A 124 5.79 -2.50 -12.39
N VAL A 125 5.67 -2.86 -11.13
CA VAL A 125 6.38 -2.24 -10.01
C VAL A 125 7.02 -3.34 -9.16
N GLU A 126 8.16 -3.05 -8.58
CA GLU A 126 8.83 -3.93 -7.63
C GLU A 126 8.34 -3.62 -6.22
N PHE A 127 8.20 -4.67 -5.38
CA PHE A 127 7.87 -4.45 -3.98
C PHE A 127 8.73 -5.28 -3.05
N SER A 128 8.92 -4.73 -1.87
CA SER A 128 9.36 -5.45 -0.68
C SER A 128 8.37 -5.11 0.43
N PHE A 129 7.74 -6.14 1.00
CA PHE A 129 6.80 -5.98 2.10
C PHE A 129 7.30 -6.74 3.33
N GLY A 130 7.23 -6.08 4.48
CA GLY A 130 7.35 -6.74 5.76
C GLY A 130 5.98 -6.78 6.43
N TYR A 131 5.65 -7.94 7.00
CA TYR A 131 4.37 -8.15 7.70
C TYR A 131 4.65 -8.58 9.12
N ILE A 132 3.81 -8.15 10.03
CA ILE A 132 3.88 -8.51 11.44
C ILE A 132 2.48 -8.88 11.94
N LYS A 133 2.40 -9.81 12.86
CA LYS A 133 1.13 -10.17 13.50
C LYS A 133 0.95 -9.34 14.77
N VAL A 134 -0.14 -8.61 14.83
CA VAL A 134 -0.47 -7.74 15.96
C VAL A 134 -1.87 -8.10 16.44
N SER A 135 -1.98 -8.67 17.63
CA SER A 135 -3.27 -9.12 18.18
C SER A 135 -4.05 -10.00 17.20
N GLY A 136 -3.35 -10.93 16.54
CA GLY A 136 -3.95 -11.86 15.58
C GLY A 136 -4.19 -11.28 14.19
N LEU A 137 -3.91 -9.99 13.97
CA LEU A 137 -4.07 -9.33 12.67
C LEU A 137 -2.74 -9.18 11.97
N VAL A 138 -2.71 -9.48 10.67
CA VAL A 138 -1.52 -9.27 9.84
C VAL A 138 -1.49 -7.82 9.40
N LYS A 139 -0.40 -7.12 9.72
CA LYS A 139 -0.20 -5.71 9.35
C LYS A 139 1.15 -5.50 8.70
N ILE A 140 1.22 -4.51 7.84
CA ILE A 140 2.44 -4.13 7.13
C ILE A 140 3.29 -3.24 8.03
N ASN A 141 4.58 -3.57 8.19
CA ASN A 141 5.54 -2.70 8.88
C ASN A 141 6.70 -2.27 7.98
N LEU A 142 6.79 -2.83 6.77
CA LEU A 142 7.74 -2.41 5.75
C LEU A 142 7.03 -2.45 4.40
N HIS A 143 7.15 -1.36 3.63
CA HIS A 143 6.63 -1.31 2.28
C HIS A 143 7.55 -0.44 1.42
N HIS A 144 8.32 -1.08 0.55
CA HIS A 144 9.18 -0.40 -0.40
C HIS A 144 8.73 -0.73 -1.80
N SER A 145 8.51 0.29 -2.61
CA SER A 145 8.13 0.16 -4.01
C SER A 145 9.03 0.95 -4.91
N SER A 146 9.37 0.39 -6.05
CA SER A 146 10.18 1.06 -7.07
C SER A 146 9.83 0.58 -8.47
N ILE A 147 10.09 1.45 -9.46
CA ILE A 147 9.97 1.07 -10.86
C ILE A 147 11.24 0.28 -11.23
N PRO A 148 11.12 -0.81 -11.99
CA PRO A 148 12.31 -1.53 -12.46
C PRO A 148 13.28 -0.61 -13.16
N PHE A 149 14.56 -0.88 -13.02
CA PHE A 149 15.64 -0.07 -13.64
C PHE A 149 15.37 0.13 -15.13
N GLN A 150 15.52 1.36 -15.59
CA GLN A 150 15.28 1.78 -16.98
C GLN A 150 16.58 1.88 -17.79
#